data_8ee31bb4d36fac935498883b3ceee609
#
_entry.id   8ee31bb4d36fac935498883b3ceee609
#
_cell.length_a   1.000
_cell.length_b   1.000
_cell.length_c   1.000
_cell.angle_alpha   90.00
_cell.angle_beta   90.00
_cell.angle_gamma   90.00
#
_symmetry.space_group_name_H-M   'P 1'
#
loop_
_entity.id
_entity.type
_entity.pdbx_description
1 polymer ?
#
loop_
_entity_poly.entity_id
_entity_poly.type
_entity_poly.pdbx_seq_one_letter_code
_entity_poly.pdbx_strand_id
1 'polypeptide(L)'
;MNKPTSPLLKTNYLAKQLKHDVLSIALENGRRVGTKGHAIVERYLEQRLQQIGCVPYSGDSFRLPYEDEGIDFTNIVGVIPGKDRSLQPLLIGAHYDSVIDAPCADDNAAAVAIALAAGEIAADLGNLDRDLIIAIFDAEEPPHFQTYSMGSNRFYEDQMKPEGVHAALVMDLVGHDVCFPAECLGQVPGIGSLLDKIPGLADKDINVPLVSNLLFVTGTESNAGLIDIVGEHHSPKGLKVLPTLNNYVGDMSDHGIFRKNGVPYLFLSCGRWAHYHMPSDTPDRLNYKKMAAITHYTCNLLAGMDAKEMTRGDVEQYHDTLELEASQLKKVLGPVHNIALKKMGISAITCRDDMTQFANSLMNAGL
;
A
#
# COMPACT_ATOMS: atom_id res chain seq x y z
N MET A 1 -25.27 3.45 25.74
CA MET A 1 -25.29 4.56 24.78
C MET A 1 -24.62 4.06 23.53
N ASN A 2 -25.29 4.05 22.37
CA ASN A 2 -24.65 3.68 21.11
C ASN A 2 -23.53 4.70 20.84
N LYS A 3 -22.26 4.23 20.73
CA LYS A 3 -21.18 5.09 20.23
C LYS A 3 -21.60 5.65 18.87
N PRO A 4 -21.40 6.94 18.59
CA PRO A 4 -21.65 7.47 17.25
C PRO A 4 -20.77 6.68 16.27
N THR A 5 -21.37 6.14 15.23
CA THR A 5 -20.64 5.46 14.16
C THR A 5 -19.85 6.51 13.40
N SER A 6 -18.53 6.30 13.23
CA SER A 6 -17.69 7.21 12.45
C SER A 6 -18.33 7.50 11.07
N PRO A 7 -18.44 8.76 10.65
CA PRO A 7 -18.94 9.10 9.33
C PRO A 7 -18.05 8.51 8.22
N LEU A 8 -16.78 8.22 8.49
CA LEU A 8 -15.81 7.59 7.57
C LEU A 8 -16.16 6.13 7.24
N LEU A 9 -17.03 5.49 8.02
CA LEU A 9 -17.55 4.17 7.64
C LEU A 9 -18.48 4.22 6.42
N LYS A 10 -18.92 5.42 5.98
CA LYS A 10 -19.70 5.59 4.75
C LYS A 10 -18.78 5.86 3.56
N THR A 11 -18.72 4.96 2.60
CA THR A 11 -17.83 5.00 1.42
C THR A 11 -17.81 6.36 0.71
N ASN A 12 -18.97 7.00 0.51
CA ASN A 12 -19.02 8.30 -0.19
C ASN A 12 -18.44 9.46 0.65
N TYR A 13 -18.55 9.40 1.96
CA TYR A 13 -17.93 10.40 2.84
C TYR A 13 -16.42 10.19 2.88
N LEU A 14 -15.98 8.95 3.07
CA LEU A 14 -14.58 8.57 3.07
C LEU A 14 -13.89 8.93 1.75
N ALA A 15 -14.53 8.65 0.60
CA ALA A 15 -13.98 9.03 -0.71
C ALA A 15 -13.77 10.54 -0.87
N LYS A 16 -14.61 11.37 -0.26
CA LYS A 16 -14.43 12.83 -0.25
C LYS A 16 -13.27 13.26 0.65
N GLN A 17 -13.13 12.63 1.82
CA GLN A 17 -12.02 12.91 2.73
C GLN A 17 -10.69 12.51 2.09
N LEU A 18 -10.60 11.31 1.50
CA LEU A 18 -9.42 10.83 0.78
C LEU A 18 -9.03 11.80 -0.34
N LYS A 19 -10.02 12.28 -1.11
CA LYS A 19 -9.77 13.27 -2.17
C LYS A 19 -9.24 14.59 -1.60
N HIS A 20 -9.74 15.02 -0.45
CA HIS A 20 -9.26 16.23 0.22
C HIS A 20 -7.80 16.07 0.66
N ASP A 21 -7.46 14.96 1.31
CA ASP A 21 -6.11 14.68 1.77
C ASP A 21 -5.14 14.56 0.58
N VAL A 22 -5.50 13.83 -0.49
CA VAL A 22 -4.69 13.74 -1.72
C VAL A 22 -4.44 15.12 -2.33
N LEU A 23 -5.46 15.96 -2.50
CA LEU A 23 -5.31 17.30 -3.07
C LEU A 23 -4.43 18.23 -2.21
N SER A 24 -4.34 17.97 -0.92
CA SER A 24 -3.49 18.72 0.01
C SER A 24 -2.02 18.27 -0.01
N ILE A 25 -1.76 17.03 -0.44
CA ILE A 25 -0.44 16.41 -0.50
C ILE A 25 0.14 16.44 -1.92
N ALA A 26 -0.64 16.10 -2.94
CA ALA A 26 -0.26 16.06 -4.34
C ALA A 26 -0.21 17.47 -4.95
N LEU A 27 0.78 18.27 -4.54
CA LEU A 27 0.94 19.64 -4.98
C LEU A 27 1.39 19.71 -6.44
N GLU A 28 0.96 20.74 -7.18
CA GLU A 28 1.28 20.93 -8.61
C GLU A 28 2.78 20.90 -8.90
N ASN A 29 3.61 21.48 -8.02
CA ASN A 29 5.06 21.54 -8.15
C ASN A 29 5.78 20.44 -7.34
N GLY A 30 5.08 19.38 -6.98
CA GLY A 30 5.62 18.26 -6.23
C GLY A 30 6.02 18.58 -4.78
N ARG A 31 6.68 17.60 -4.17
CA ARG A 31 7.12 17.63 -2.76
C ARG A 31 8.46 16.89 -2.59
N ARG A 32 9.38 17.11 -3.54
CA ARG A 32 10.75 16.55 -3.43
C ARG A 32 11.43 17.06 -2.17
N VAL A 33 12.25 16.21 -1.57
CA VAL A 33 13.07 16.53 -0.39
C VAL A 33 13.72 17.90 -0.52
N GLY A 34 13.65 18.71 0.53
CA GLY A 34 14.26 20.03 0.61
C GLY A 34 13.55 21.14 -0.15
N THR A 35 12.41 20.86 -0.84
CA THR A 35 11.65 21.87 -1.57
C THR A 35 10.62 22.58 -0.69
N LYS A 36 10.09 23.70 -1.20
CA LYS A 36 8.98 24.40 -0.53
C LYS A 36 7.72 23.52 -0.44
N GLY A 37 7.46 22.72 -1.48
CA GLY A 37 6.33 21.77 -1.50
C GLY A 37 6.46 20.74 -0.39
N HIS A 38 7.64 20.17 -0.21
CA HIS A 38 7.95 19.23 0.87
C HIS A 38 7.61 19.83 2.25
N ALA A 39 8.14 21.00 2.58
CA ALA A 39 7.83 21.68 3.84
C ALA A 39 6.35 22.07 4.03
N ILE A 40 5.59 22.27 2.95
CA ILE A 40 4.14 22.49 3.02
C ILE A 40 3.44 21.19 3.42
N VAL A 41 3.80 20.08 2.81
CA VAL A 41 3.20 18.77 3.07
C VAL A 41 3.52 18.31 4.49
N GLU A 42 4.75 18.46 4.97
CA GLU A 42 5.09 18.17 6.38
C GLU A 42 4.13 18.85 7.36
N ARG A 43 3.90 20.18 7.21
CA ARG A 43 2.98 20.92 8.08
C ARG A 43 1.53 20.43 7.96
N TYR A 44 1.12 20.05 6.76
CA TYR A 44 -0.21 19.47 6.55
C TYR A 44 -0.35 18.14 7.30
N LEU A 45 0.65 17.26 7.22
CA LEU A 45 0.66 15.96 7.90
C LEU A 45 0.62 16.10 9.41
N GLU A 46 1.40 17.03 10.00
CA GLU A 46 1.34 17.33 11.42
C GLU A 46 -0.09 17.76 11.86
N GLN A 47 -0.69 18.68 11.09
CA GLN A 47 -2.06 19.14 11.38
C GLN A 47 -3.08 18.01 11.27
N ARG A 48 -2.92 17.11 10.29
CA ARG A 48 -3.82 15.96 10.14
C ARG A 48 -3.68 14.97 11.30
N LEU A 49 -2.46 14.64 11.72
CA LEU A 49 -2.23 13.76 12.87
C LEU A 49 -2.82 14.38 14.16
N GLN A 50 -2.69 15.68 14.34
CA GLN A 50 -3.31 16.38 15.45
C GLN A 50 -4.85 16.34 15.40
N GLN A 51 -5.45 16.55 14.22
CA GLN A 51 -6.91 16.48 14.02
C GLN A 51 -7.47 15.08 14.26
N ILE A 52 -6.75 14.05 13.88
CA ILE A 52 -7.06 12.63 14.14
C ILE A 52 -7.05 12.34 15.66
N GLY A 53 -6.33 13.15 16.45
CA GLY A 53 -6.15 12.92 17.87
C GLY A 53 -4.97 12.03 18.21
N CYS A 54 -3.99 11.90 17.29
CA CYS A 54 -2.75 11.22 17.58
C CYS A 54 -1.96 11.95 18.69
N VAL A 55 -1.16 11.19 19.41
CA VAL A 55 -0.09 11.74 20.24
C VAL A 55 1.25 11.62 19.49
N PRO A 56 2.24 12.49 19.74
CA PRO A 56 3.58 12.32 19.16
C PRO A 56 4.19 10.95 19.51
N TYR A 57 4.89 10.36 18.53
CA TYR A 57 5.60 9.10 18.75
C TYR A 57 6.76 9.25 19.74
N SER A 58 7.49 10.38 19.66
CA SER A 58 8.60 10.71 20.56
C SER A 58 8.65 12.22 20.80
N GLY A 59 9.01 12.64 22.00
CA GLY A 59 9.05 14.05 22.38
C GLY A 59 7.67 14.74 22.32
N ASP A 60 7.67 16.02 21.90
CA ASP A 60 6.49 16.90 21.90
C ASP A 60 5.99 17.23 20.47
N SER A 61 6.59 16.65 19.45
CA SER A 61 6.29 16.91 18.04
C SER A 61 6.05 15.62 17.27
N PHE A 62 5.23 15.68 16.23
CA PHE A 62 5.08 14.58 15.28
C PHE A 62 6.30 14.41 14.37
N ARG A 63 7.21 15.38 14.37
CA ARG A 63 8.44 15.37 13.57
C ARG A 63 9.49 14.50 14.22
N LEU A 64 10.08 13.59 13.45
CA LEU A 64 11.29 12.85 13.78
C LEU A 64 12.38 13.24 12.79
N PRO A 65 13.08 14.38 13.05
CA PRO A 65 14.10 14.86 12.14
C PRO A 65 15.34 13.97 12.18
N TYR A 66 16.03 13.90 11.05
CA TYR A 66 17.35 13.28 10.92
C TYR A 66 18.15 13.99 9.82
N GLU A 67 19.45 13.78 9.83
CA GLU A 67 20.36 14.35 8.83
C GLU A 67 21.23 13.24 8.26
N ASP A 68 21.51 13.31 6.98
CA ASP A 68 22.48 12.47 6.31
C ASP A 68 23.14 13.25 5.17
N GLU A 69 24.48 13.19 5.08
CA GLU A 69 25.31 13.89 4.09
C GLU A 69 25.01 15.40 3.95
N GLY A 70 24.61 16.07 5.06
CA GLY A 70 24.28 17.50 5.06
C GLY A 70 22.91 17.83 4.51
N ILE A 71 22.02 16.85 4.34
CA ILE A 71 20.63 17.02 3.95
C ILE A 71 19.74 16.72 5.15
N ASP A 72 18.80 17.61 5.41
CA ASP A 72 17.81 17.46 6.47
C ASP A 72 16.57 16.73 5.94
N PHE A 73 16.10 15.74 6.69
CA PHE A 73 14.91 14.93 6.43
C PHE A 73 14.03 14.88 7.66
N THR A 74 12.76 14.48 7.48
CA THR A 74 11.83 14.42 8.60
C THR A 74 10.76 13.35 8.39
N ASN A 75 10.80 12.25 9.14
CA ASN A 75 9.64 11.38 9.26
C ASN A 75 8.54 12.07 10.09
N ILE A 76 7.27 11.93 9.69
CA ILE A 76 6.13 12.47 10.43
C ILE A 76 5.37 11.31 11.05
N VAL A 77 5.43 11.18 12.39
CA VAL A 77 4.97 9.97 13.08
C VAL A 77 4.07 10.30 14.26
N GLY A 78 2.87 9.74 14.22
CA GLY A 78 1.89 9.85 15.30
C GLY A 78 1.44 8.49 15.81
N VAL A 79 0.89 8.46 17.01
CA VAL A 79 0.39 7.25 17.65
C VAL A 79 -1.07 7.43 18.06
N ILE A 80 -1.91 6.48 17.72
CA ILE A 80 -3.24 6.32 18.29
C ILE A 80 -3.12 5.35 19.46
N PRO A 81 -3.36 5.78 20.70
CA PRO A 81 -3.25 4.91 21.86
C PRO A 81 -4.25 3.76 21.81
N GLY A 82 -3.76 2.53 21.97
CA GLY A 82 -4.56 1.34 22.20
C GLY A 82 -5.07 1.23 23.64
N LYS A 83 -5.83 0.18 23.91
CA LYS A 83 -6.35 -0.08 25.28
C LYS A 83 -5.28 -0.63 26.21
N ASP A 84 -4.33 -1.39 25.66
CA ASP A 84 -3.21 -2.00 26.40
C ASP A 84 -1.87 -1.56 25.79
N ARG A 85 -1.30 -0.51 26.33
CA ARG A 85 -0.03 0.07 25.88
C ARG A 85 1.20 -0.75 26.26
N SER A 86 1.04 -1.86 26.95
CA SER A 86 2.13 -2.81 27.22
C SER A 86 2.38 -3.76 26.04
N LEU A 87 1.43 -3.87 25.11
CA LEU A 87 1.56 -4.66 23.90
C LEU A 87 2.43 -3.92 22.87
N GLN A 88 3.18 -4.69 22.06
CA GLN A 88 3.92 -4.13 20.93
C GLN A 88 2.95 -3.45 19.95
N PRO A 89 3.23 -2.23 19.47
CA PRO A 89 2.34 -1.49 18.59
C PRO A 89 2.24 -2.11 17.19
N LEU A 90 1.14 -1.81 16.51
CA LEU A 90 1.03 -1.95 15.06
C LEU A 90 1.61 -0.72 14.36
N LEU A 91 2.04 -0.86 13.11
CA LEU A 91 2.46 0.25 12.29
C LEU A 91 1.70 0.24 10.95
N ILE A 92 1.22 1.42 10.55
CA ILE A 92 0.78 1.70 9.18
C ILE A 92 1.70 2.78 8.59
N GLY A 93 2.23 2.52 7.37
CA GLY A 93 3.25 3.38 6.77
C GLY A 93 3.03 3.66 5.29
N ALA A 94 3.50 4.84 4.86
CA ALA A 94 3.60 5.29 3.48
C ALA A 94 4.60 6.45 3.40
N HIS A 95 5.25 6.66 2.25
CA HIS A 95 6.13 7.83 2.08
C HIS A 95 5.38 9.06 1.57
N TYR A 96 5.91 10.26 1.86
CA TYR A 96 5.26 11.50 1.44
C TYR A 96 6.07 12.35 0.46
N ASP A 97 7.32 12.05 0.25
CA ASP A 97 8.14 12.73 -0.75
C ASP A 97 7.68 12.41 -2.19
N SER A 98 8.25 13.02 -3.18
CA SER A 98 7.98 12.76 -4.59
C SER A 98 9.26 12.75 -5.41
N VAL A 99 9.32 11.92 -6.44
CA VAL A 99 10.49 11.77 -7.31
C VAL A 99 10.73 12.98 -8.21
N ILE A 100 9.67 13.66 -8.63
CA ILE A 100 9.69 14.78 -9.59
C ILE A 100 8.90 15.99 -9.10
N ASP A 101 9.08 17.13 -9.75
CA ASP A 101 8.35 18.39 -9.50
C ASP A 101 6.95 18.35 -10.17
N ALA A 102 6.13 17.36 -9.75
CA ALA A 102 4.78 17.12 -10.24
C ALA A 102 3.92 16.55 -9.11
N PRO A 103 2.58 16.43 -9.28
CA PRO A 103 1.68 16.02 -8.20
C PRO A 103 2.01 14.67 -7.56
N CYS A 104 2.46 13.67 -8.33
CA CYS A 104 2.74 12.32 -7.84
C CYS A 104 1.61 11.87 -6.90
N ALA A 105 0.39 11.80 -7.45
CA ALA A 105 -0.83 11.63 -6.66
C ALA A 105 -1.02 10.19 -6.20
N ASP A 106 -0.74 9.24 -7.08
CA ASP A 106 -0.74 7.83 -6.74
C ASP A 106 0.54 7.45 -6.00
N ASP A 107 1.64 8.09 -6.36
CA ASP A 107 2.98 7.88 -5.84
C ASP A 107 3.46 9.07 -4.97
N ASN A 108 3.17 9.13 -3.67
CA ASN A 108 2.40 8.16 -2.91
C ASN A 108 1.36 8.90 -2.01
N ALA A 109 0.82 10.05 -2.49
CA ALA A 109 -0.19 10.80 -1.75
C ALA A 109 -1.46 9.97 -1.48
N ALA A 110 -1.79 9.02 -2.37
CA ALA A 110 -2.92 8.11 -2.20
C ALA A 110 -2.76 7.21 -0.98
N ALA A 111 -1.59 6.60 -0.79
CA ALA A 111 -1.34 5.73 0.36
C ALA A 111 -1.28 6.52 1.67
N VAL A 112 -0.66 7.71 1.65
CA VAL A 112 -0.67 8.62 2.81
C VAL A 112 -2.11 8.95 3.23
N ALA A 113 -2.97 9.32 2.27
CA ALA A 113 -4.38 9.62 2.55
C ALA A 113 -5.12 8.40 3.15
N ILE A 114 -4.86 7.19 2.66
CA ILE A 114 -5.43 5.95 3.21
C ILE A 114 -4.91 5.69 4.62
N ALA A 115 -3.62 5.85 4.89
CA ALA A 115 -3.03 5.67 6.21
C ALA A 115 -3.66 6.63 7.25
N LEU A 116 -3.79 7.91 6.90
CA LEU A 116 -4.45 8.91 7.74
C LEU A 116 -5.92 8.56 8.01
N ALA A 117 -6.68 8.17 6.97
CA ALA A 117 -8.08 7.83 7.10
C ALA A 117 -8.31 6.53 7.90
N ALA A 118 -7.46 5.52 7.72
CA ALA A 118 -7.50 4.29 8.53
C ALA A 118 -7.20 4.57 10.00
N GLY A 119 -6.23 5.45 10.27
CA GLY A 119 -5.94 5.93 11.61
C GLY A 119 -7.11 6.67 12.24
N GLU A 120 -7.77 7.57 11.50
CA GLU A 120 -8.94 8.30 11.98
C GLU A 120 -10.10 7.36 12.31
N ILE A 121 -10.35 6.34 11.48
CA ILE A 121 -11.33 5.29 11.77
C ILE A 121 -10.95 4.51 13.04
N ALA A 122 -9.69 4.13 13.20
CA ALA A 122 -9.21 3.42 14.37
C ALA A 122 -9.39 4.26 15.67
N ALA A 123 -9.07 5.54 15.61
CA ALA A 123 -9.27 6.48 16.71
C ALA A 123 -10.76 6.62 17.08
N ASP A 124 -11.65 6.81 16.09
CA ASP A 124 -13.08 6.94 16.29
C ASP A 124 -13.71 5.68 16.90
N LEU A 125 -13.28 4.51 16.46
CA LEU A 125 -13.79 3.23 16.95
C LEU A 125 -13.22 2.89 18.33
N GLY A 126 -11.97 3.24 18.61
CA GLY A 126 -11.26 2.94 19.86
C GLY A 126 -11.29 1.44 20.19
N ASN A 127 -11.13 0.59 19.14
CA ASN A 127 -11.32 -0.85 19.27
C ASN A 127 -10.01 -1.64 19.30
N LEU A 128 -8.87 -1.05 18.93
CA LEU A 128 -7.57 -1.72 18.97
C LEU A 128 -7.09 -1.86 20.43
N ASP A 129 -6.47 -2.99 20.72
CA ASP A 129 -5.82 -3.23 22.00
C ASP A 129 -4.39 -2.68 21.98
N ARG A 130 -3.66 -2.80 20.85
CA ARG A 130 -2.31 -2.27 20.64
C ARG A 130 -2.34 -0.80 20.21
N ASP A 131 -1.30 -0.05 20.54
CA ASP A 131 -1.08 1.27 19.94
C ASP A 131 -0.95 1.11 18.40
N LEU A 132 -1.48 2.09 17.65
CA LEU A 132 -1.30 2.16 16.19
C LEU A 132 -0.37 3.33 15.86
N ILE A 133 0.81 3.03 15.35
CA ILE A 133 1.76 4.00 14.82
C ILE A 133 1.35 4.34 13.39
N ILE A 134 1.11 5.61 13.10
CA ILE A 134 1.00 6.16 11.74
C ILE A 134 2.35 6.76 11.40
N ALA A 135 3.12 6.11 10.56
CA ALA A 135 4.46 6.53 10.15
C ALA A 135 4.44 6.99 8.68
N ILE A 136 4.61 8.30 8.48
CA ILE A 136 4.70 8.89 7.16
C ILE A 136 6.17 9.19 6.91
N PHE A 137 6.78 8.39 6.04
CA PHE A 137 8.22 8.36 5.81
C PHE A 137 8.65 9.42 4.81
N ASP A 138 9.85 9.94 5.01
CA ASP A 138 10.55 10.84 4.09
C ASP A 138 11.52 10.07 3.19
N ALA A 139 11.93 10.67 2.09
CA ALA A 139 13.07 10.23 1.27
C ALA A 139 13.00 8.75 0.83
N GLU A 140 11.81 8.27 0.45
CA GLU A 140 11.68 6.96 -0.18
C GLU A 140 12.21 6.98 -1.61
N GLU A 141 12.02 8.07 -2.31
CA GLU A 141 12.28 8.22 -3.73
C GLU A 141 13.79 8.39 -4.07
N PRO A 142 14.22 8.04 -5.29
CA PRO A 142 15.57 8.35 -5.74
C PRO A 142 15.92 9.83 -5.58
N PRO A 143 17.15 10.16 -5.13
CA PRO A 143 18.33 9.28 -5.02
C PRO A 143 18.44 8.51 -3.70
N HIS A 144 17.49 8.65 -2.79
CA HIS A 144 17.56 8.11 -1.43
C HIS A 144 17.02 6.67 -1.31
N PHE A 145 16.32 6.18 -2.33
CA PHE A 145 15.73 4.85 -2.37
C PHE A 145 16.74 3.75 -1.99
N GLN A 146 16.37 2.91 -1.04
CA GLN A 146 17.19 1.81 -0.48
C GLN A 146 18.54 2.24 0.12
N THR A 147 18.80 3.54 0.29
CA THR A 147 19.97 4.02 1.02
C THR A 147 19.68 4.13 2.52
N TYR A 148 20.72 4.47 3.30
CA TYR A 148 20.56 4.77 4.73
C TYR A 148 19.72 6.02 4.98
N SER A 149 19.70 6.97 4.04
CA SER A 149 18.87 8.19 4.13
C SER A 149 17.37 7.93 3.97
N MET A 150 16.96 6.78 3.45
CA MET A 150 15.54 6.45 3.27
C MET A 150 14.81 6.44 4.62
N GLY A 151 13.68 7.17 4.70
CA GLY A 151 13.00 7.45 5.97
C GLY A 151 12.56 6.22 6.75
N SER A 152 12.09 5.18 6.07
CA SER A 152 11.73 3.92 6.73
C SER A 152 12.95 3.19 7.32
N ASN A 153 14.11 3.24 6.64
CA ASN A 153 15.37 2.70 7.17
C ASN A 153 15.79 3.47 8.43
N ARG A 154 15.78 4.80 8.36
CA ARG A 154 16.11 5.66 9.50
C ARG A 154 15.14 5.48 10.66
N PHE A 155 13.84 5.37 10.37
CA PHE A 155 12.86 5.09 11.40
C PHE A 155 13.14 3.77 12.11
N TYR A 156 13.38 2.69 11.36
CA TYR A 156 13.63 1.37 11.91
C TYR A 156 14.92 1.29 12.71
N GLU A 157 16.02 1.82 12.18
CA GLU A 157 17.35 1.65 12.75
C GLU A 157 17.64 2.62 13.91
N ASP A 158 17.17 3.87 13.81
CA ASP A 158 17.57 4.94 14.75
C ASP A 158 16.43 5.51 15.60
N GLN A 159 15.21 5.53 15.05
CA GLN A 159 14.10 6.26 15.68
C GLN A 159 13.09 5.32 16.37
N MET A 160 13.05 4.05 15.97
CA MET A 160 12.12 3.08 16.54
C MET A 160 12.48 2.75 17.98
N LYS A 161 11.47 2.73 18.85
CA LYS A 161 11.65 2.35 20.26
C LYS A 161 12.08 0.89 20.40
N PRO A 162 12.79 0.54 21.50
CA PRO A 162 13.34 -0.81 21.70
C PRO A 162 12.33 -1.95 21.66
N GLU A 163 11.07 -1.70 22.03
CA GLU A 163 9.99 -2.68 21.95
C GLU A 163 9.69 -3.11 20.51
N GLY A 164 10.05 -2.28 19.53
CA GLY A 164 9.80 -2.54 18.12
C GLY A 164 8.32 -2.42 17.76
N VAL A 165 7.93 -3.11 16.66
CA VAL A 165 6.53 -3.21 16.23
C VAL A 165 6.12 -4.68 16.14
N HIS A 166 4.84 -4.95 16.43
CA HIS A 166 4.22 -6.26 16.35
C HIS A 166 4.09 -6.73 14.90
N ALA A 167 3.59 -5.83 14.05
CA ALA A 167 3.51 -6.02 12.61
C ALA A 167 3.42 -4.66 11.90
N ALA A 168 3.84 -4.63 10.63
CA ALA A 168 3.79 -3.44 9.78
C ALA A 168 2.85 -3.64 8.59
N LEU A 169 2.06 -2.63 8.26
CA LEU A 169 1.28 -2.53 7.03
C LEU A 169 1.76 -1.30 6.26
N VAL A 170 2.35 -1.53 5.11
CA VAL A 170 2.91 -0.47 4.26
C VAL A 170 2.14 -0.42 2.94
N MET A 171 1.99 0.76 2.37
CA MET A 171 1.25 0.94 1.14
C MET A 171 2.00 1.83 0.17
N ASP A 172 1.87 1.47 -1.12
CA ASP A 172 2.40 2.26 -2.22
C ASP A 172 1.60 2.01 -3.50
N LEU A 173 1.36 3.06 -4.33
CA LEU A 173 0.60 2.97 -5.57
C LEU A 173 -0.79 2.34 -5.37
N VAL A 174 -1.64 2.89 -4.52
CA VAL A 174 -2.93 2.29 -4.12
C VAL A 174 -4.16 3.08 -4.57
N GLY A 175 -4.00 4.10 -5.41
CA GLY A 175 -5.09 5.01 -5.80
C GLY A 175 -5.68 4.74 -7.17
N HIS A 176 -4.93 4.16 -8.11
CA HIS A 176 -5.34 3.99 -9.50
C HIS A 176 -6.16 2.72 -9.75
N ASP A 177 -6.88 2.69 -10.86
CA ASP A 177 -7.44 1.45 -11.40
C ASP A 177 -6.35 0.66 -12.11
N VAL A 178 -6.24 -0.64 -11.81
CA VAL A 178 -5.28 -1.51 -12.50
C VAL A 178 -5.66 -1.59 -13.98
N CYS A 179 -4.73 -1.20 -14.84
CA CYS A 179 -4.89 -1.17 -16.28
C CYS A 179 -3.82 -2.03 -16.94
N PHE A 180 -4.15 -2.64 -18.06
CA PHE A 180 -3.15 -3.26 -18.91
C PHE A 180 -2.63 -2.25 -19.94
N PRO A 181 -1.31 -2.10 -20.11
CA PRO A 181 -0.77 -1.40 -21.27
C PRO A 181 -1.34 -2.00 -22.55
N ALA A 182 -1.70 -1.16 -23.53
CA ALA A 182 -2.28 -1.63 -24.79
C ALA A 182 -1.37 -2.62 -25.52
N GLU A 183 -0.06 -2.43 -25.39
CA GLU A 183 0.99 -3.32 -25.95
C GLU A 183 0.85 -4.76 -25.43
N CYS A 184 0.49 -4.93 -24.16
CA CYS A 184 0.33 -6.25 -23.55
C CYS A 184 -0.95 -6.95 -24.03
N LEU A 185 -2.02 -6.20 -24.27
CA LEU A 185 -3.23 -6.72 -24.88
C LEU A 185 -3.00 -7.13 -26.35
N GLY A 186 -2.03 -6.51 -27.04
CA GLY A 186 -1.58 -6.89 -28.38
C GLY A 186 -1.03 -8.31 -28.45
N GLN A 187 -0.47 -8.82 -27.35
CA GLN A 187 0.06 -10.19 -27.27
C GLN A 187 -1.05 -11.23 -27.02
N VAL A 188 -2.29 -10.81 -26.70
CA VAL A 188 -3.42 -11.72 -26.53
C VAL A 188 -3.93 -12.15 -27.91
N PRO A 189 -3.87 -13.44 -28.28
CA PRO A 189 -4.35 -13.93 -29.57
C PRO A 189 -5.78 -13.48 -29.88
N GLY A 190 -5.95 -12.80 -31.03
CA GLY A 190 -7.24 -12.27 -31.49
C GLY A 190 -7.58 -10.84 -31.02
N ILE A 191 -6.85 -10.28 -30.07
CA ILE A 191 -7.02 -8.88 -29.63
C ILE A 191 -6.00 -7.98 -30.35
N GLY A 192 -4.75 -8.42 -30.55
CA GLY A 192 -3.69 -7.64 -31.20
C GLY A 192 -4.11 -7.08 -32.55
N SER A 193 -4.65 -7.92 -33.44
CA SER A 193 -5.13 -7.51 -34.76
C SER A 193 -6.32 -6.54 -34.75
N LEU A 194 -7.02 -6.42 -33.63
CA LEU A 194 -8.08 -5.43 -33.45
C LEU A 194 -7.53 -4.10 -32.94
N LEU A 195 -6.52 -4.16 -32.07
CA LEU A 195 -5.86 -2.97 -31.48
C LEU A 195 -5.03 -2.22 -32.52
N ASP A 196 -4.35 -2.95 -33.43
CA ASP A 196 -3.58 -2.36 -34.54
C ASP A 196 -4.41 -1.50 -35.49
N LYS A 197 -5.72 -1.66 -35.46
CA LYS A 197 -6.66 -0.90 -36.29
C LYS A 197 -7.16 0.41 -35.67
N ILE A 198 -6.81 0.66 -34.40
CA ILE A 198 -7.27 1.85 -33.66
C ILE A 198 -6.08 2.81 -33.51
N PRO A 199 -6.02 3.92 -34.29
CA PRO A 199 -4.92 4.88 -34.20
C PRO A 199 -4.79 5.47 -32.79
N GLY A 200 -3.57 5.53 -32.24
CA GLY A 200 -3.26 6.10 -30.93
C GLY A 200 -3.72 5.28 -29.74
N LEU A 201 -3.97 4.00 -29.90
CA LEU A 201 -4.32 3.09 -28.79
C LEU A 201 -3.08 2.54 -28.09
N ALA A 202 -1.93 2.49 -28.79
CA ALA A 202 -0.68 1.97 -28.25
C ALA A 202 -0.22 2.72 -26.95
N ASP A 203 -0.55 4.01 -26.87
CA ASP A 203 -0.17 4.88 -25.74
C ASP A 203 -1.30 5.00 -24.69
N LYS A 204 -2.30 4.14 -24.71
CA LYS A 204 -3.45 4.21 -23.79
C LYS A 204 -3.46 3.01 -22.85
N ASP A 205 -3.68 3.31 -21.57
CA ASP A 205 -4.07 2.31 -20.59
C ASP A 205 -5.48 1.82 -20.91
N ILE A 206 -5.62 0.51 -21.05
CA ILE A 206 -6.93 -0.11 -21.28
C ILE A 206 -7.48 -0.61 -19.94
N ASN A 207 -8.51 0.07 -19.47
CA ASN A 207 -9.24 -0.38 -18.30
C ASN A 207 -10.00 -1.66 -18.62
N VAL A 208 -9.55 -2.77 -18.02
CA VAL A 208 -10.23 -4.07 -18.10
C VAL A 208 -11.05 -4.23 -16.82
N PRO A 209 -12.40 -4.18 -16.87
CA PRO A 209 -13.25 -4.25 -15.67
C PRO A 209 -13.01 -5.47 -14.78
N LEU A 210 -12.39 -6.52 -15.33
CA LEU A 210 -12.03 -7.72 -14.58
C LEU A 210 -10.95 -7.45 -13.53
N VAL A 211 -10.00 -6.56 -13.80
CA VAL A 211 -8.82 -6.29 -12.96
C VAL A 211 -8.74 -4.87 -12.41
N SER A 212 -9.57 -3.94 -12.89
CA SER A 212 -9.49 -2.53 -12.50
C SER A 212 -9.52 -2.32 -10.97
N ASN A 213 -10.30 -3.13 -10.26
CA ASN A 213 -10.42 -3.07 -8.80
C ASN A 213 -9.45 -4.04 -8.07
N LEU A 214 -8.37 -4.46 -8.73
CA LEU A 214 -7.40 -5.36 -8.12
C LEU A 214 -6.52 -4.60 -7.11
N LEU A 215 -6.19 -5.27 -6.01
CA LEU A 215 -5.21 -4.89 -5.00
C LEU A 215 -4.31 -6.09 -4.76
N PHE A 216 -3.03 -5.93 -4.96
CA PHE A 216 -2.02 -6.92 -4.59
C PHE A 216 -1.69 -6.77 -3.10
N VAL A 217 -1.47 -7.90 -2.43
CA VAL A 217 -1.03 -7.96 -1.02
C VAL A 217 0.16 -8.90 -0.95
N THR A 218 1.34 -8.37 -0.68
CA THR A 218 2.55 -9.16 -0.43
C THR A 218 2.88 -9.22 1.05
N GLY A 219 3.78 -10.10 1.44
CA GLY A 219 4.20 -10.24 2.84
C GLY A 219 3.35 -11.20 3.68
N THR A 220 2.28 -11.76 3.13
CA THR A 220 1.49 -12.79 3.83
C THR A 220 2.33 -13.99 4.24
N GLU A 221 3.35 -14.30 3.45
CA GLU A 221 4.34 -15.36 3.72
C GLU A 221 5.25 -15.09 4.91
N SER A 222 5.30 -13.86 5.40
CA SER A 222 6.18 -13.48 6.53
C SER A 222 5.71 -14.03 7.88
N ASN A 223 4.43 -14.37 8.00
CA ASN A 223 3.89 -14.98 9.24
C ASN A 223 2.62 -15.79 8.97
N ALA A 224 2.48 -16.96 9.60
CA ALA A 224 1.29 -17.81 9.46
C ALA A 224 -0.01 -17.08 9.86
N GLY A 225 0.05 -16.22 10.88
CA GLY A 225 -1.08 -15.41 11.30
C GLY A 225 -1.59 -14.47 10.21
N LEU A 226 -0.71 -13.94 9.34
CA LEU A 226 -1.08 -13.08 8.22
C LEU A 226 -1.79 -13.86 7.11
N ILE A 227 -1.41 -15.14 6.88
CA ILE A 227 -2.11 -16.02 5.93
C ILE A 227 -3.57 -16.17 6.34
N ASP A 228 -3.80 -16.45 7.64
CA ASP A 228 -5.17 -16.57 8.17
C ASP A 228 -5.93 -15.25 8.05
N ILE A 229 -5.33 -14.13 8.46
CA ILE A 229 -5.96 -12.81 8.42
C ILE A 229 -6.41 -12.46 7.00
N VAL A 230 -5.52 -12.59 6.02
CA VAL A 230 -5.84 -12.27 4.62
C VAL A 230 -6.83 -13.27 4.02
N GLY A 231 -6.78 -14.54 4.44
CA GLY A 231 -7.70 -15.59 4.00
C GLY A 231 -9.12 -15.43 4.56
N GLU A 232 -9.26 -15.01 5.81
CA GLU A 232 -10.53 -14.85 6.53
C GLU A 232 -11.24 -13.54 6.19
N HIS A 233 -10.48 -12.44 5.99
CA HIS A 233 -11.07 -11.14 5.70
C HIS A 233 -11.54 -11.04 4.25
N HIS A 234 -12.86 -11.03 4.08
CA HIS A 234 -13.46 -10.84 2.77
C HIS A 234 -13.17 -9.44 2.24
N SER A 235 -12.79 -9.37 0.97
CA SER A 235 -12.64 -8.09 0.28
C SER A 235 -13.94 -7.28 0.34
N PRO A 236 -13.87 -5.97 0.65
CA PRO A 236 -15.04 -5.11 0.54
C PRO A 236 -15.65 -5.17 -0.86
N LYS A 237 -16.96 -4.89 -0.95
CA LYS A 237 -17.65 -4.86 -2.24
C LYS A 237 -16.94 -3.93 -3.22
N GLY A 238 -16.57 -4.45 -4.37
CA GLY A 238 -15.91 -3.69 -5.42
C GLY A 238 -14.38 -3.72 -5.35
N LEU A 239 -13.78 -4.40 -4.39
CA LEU A 239 -12.34 -4.64 -4.31
C LEU A 239 -12.04 -6.12 -4.56
N LYS A 240 -11.00 -6.42 -5.30
CA LYS A 240 -10.47 -7.76 -5.54
C LYS A 240 -9.07 -7.84 -4.97
N VAL A 241 -8.87 -8.69 -3.99
CA VAL A 241 -7.57 -8.86 -3.32
C VAL A 241 -6.87 -10.08 -3.88
N LEU A 242 -5.61 -9.92 -4.27
CA LEU A 242 -4.75 -10.99 -4.75
C LEU A 242 -3.47 -11.04 -3.91
N PRO A 243 -3.37 -11.98 -2.96
CA PRO A 243 -2.12 -12.25 -2.27
C PRO A 243 -1.07 -12.74 -3.27
N THR A 244 0.15 -12.27 -3.11
CA THR A 244 1.30 -12.65 -3.94
C THR A 244 2.56 -12.68 -3.07
N LEU A 245 3.56 -13.45 -3.46
CA LEU A 245 4.85 -13.44 -2.76
C LEU A 245 5.61 -12.14 -3.01
N ASN A 246 6.28 -11.64 -1.98
CA ASN A 246 7.20 -10.51 -2.14
C ASN A 246 8.32 -10.80 -3.15
N ASN A 247 8.75 -12.06 -3.28
CA ASN A 247 9.78 -12.45 -4.24
C ASN A 247 9.45 -12.13 -5.70
N TYR A 248 8.17 -11.95 -6.06
CA TYR A 248 7.78 -11.56 -7.42
C TYR A 248 8.01 -10.07 -7.68
N VAL A 249 7.94 -9.23 -6.63
CA VAL A 249 8.01 -7.77 -6.74
C VAL A 249 9.33 -7.24 -6.19
N GLY A 250 9.84 -7.83 -5.10
CA GLY A 250 11.01 -7.38 -4.36
C GLY A 250 10.69 -6.26 -3.35
N ASP A 251 11.74 -5.74 -2.73
CA ASP A 251 11.65 -4.65 -1.75
C ASP A 251 11.57 -3.29 -2.47
N MET A 252 10.44 -3.02 -3.09
CA MET A 252 10.24 -1.87 -3.97
C MET A 252 9.62 -0.66 -3.25
N SER A 253 9.56 -0.66 -1.90
CA SER A 253 9.07 0.44 -1.08
C SER A 253 9.48 0.25 0.39
N ASP A 254 8.96 1.08 1.29
CA ASP A 254 9.23 1.15 2.74
C ASP A 254 9.06 -0.17 3.51
N HIS A 255 8.34 -1.15 2.97
CA HIS A 255 8.18 -2.47 3.61
C HIS A 255 9.47 -3.28 3.69
N GLY A 256 10.44 -2.97 2.82
CA GLY A 256 11.69 -3.73 2.68
C GLY A 256 12.48 -3.81 3.97
N ILE A 257 12.53 -2.75 4.77
CA ILE A 257 13.28 -2.75 6.06
C ILE A 257 12.62 -3.67 7.09
N PHE A 258 11.29 -3.72 7.14
CA PHE A 258 10.55 -4.61 8.04
C PHE A 258 10.77 -6.07 7.64
N ARG A 259 10.69 -6.38 6.34
CA ARG A 259 10.98 -7.71 5.81
C ARG A 259 12.41 -8.16 6.16
N LYS A 260 13.42 -7.33 5.89
CA LYS A 260 14.84 -7.62 6.14
C LYS A 260 15.12 -7.91 7.62
N ASN A 261 14.28 -7.43 8.51
CA ASN A 261 14.42 -7.61 9.96
C ASN A 261 13.43 -8.64 10.54
N GLY A 262 12.76 -9.44 9.69
CA GLY A 262 11.87 -10.51 10.11
C GLY A 262 10.60 -10.03 10.83
N VAL A 263 10.24 -8.75 10.72
CA VAL A 263 8.98 -8.22 11.24
C VAL A 263 7.84 -8.73 10.36
N PRO A 264 6.76 -9.30 10.94
CA PRO A 264 5.56 -9.61 10.19
C PRO A 264 5.05 -8.38 9.46
N TYR A 265 4.82 -8.47 8.15
CA TYR A 265 4.42 -7.29 7.37
C TYR A 265 3.41 -7.65 6.27
N LEU A 266 2.64 -6.64 5.88
CA LEU A 266 1.87 -6.63 4.64
C LEU A 266 2.25 -5.40 3.83
N PHE A 267 2.39 -5.58 2.53
CA PHE A 267 2.56 -4.50 1.58
C PHE A 267 1.42 -4.52 0.58
N LEU A 268 0.71 -3.40 0.46
CA LEU A 268 -0.46 -3.24 -0.40
C LEU A 268 -0.11 -2.33 -1.58
N SER A 269 -0.39 -2.80 -2.80
CA SER A 269 -0.17 -2.02 -4.02
C SER A 269 -1.17 -2.40 -5.12
N CYS A 270 -1.46 -1.47 -6.02
CA CYS A 270 -2.16 -1.75 -7.28
C CYS A 270 -1.18 -2.11 -8.41
N GLY A 271 0.13 -2.11 -8.13
CA GLY A 271 1.18 -2.31 -9.10
C GLY A 271 1.54 -1.03 -9.86
N ARG A 272 2.41 -1.15 -10.84
CA ARG A 272 2.80 -0.01 -11.70
C ARG A 272 1.70 0.32 -12.71
N TRP A 273 1.71 1.56 -13.17
CA TRP A 273 0.85 2.04 -14.24
C TRP A 273 1.59 3.04 -15.14
N ALA A 274 0.99 3.42 -16.27
CA ALA A 274 1.64 4.28 -17.26
C ALA A 274 2.00 5.68 -16.75
N HIS A 275 1.40 6.12 -15.64
CA HIS A 275 1.65 7.43 -15.04
C HIS A 275 2.68 7.42 -13.91
N TYR A 276 3.22 6.25 -13.55
CA TYR A 276 4.26 6.09 -12.53
C TYR A 276 5.50 6.92 -12.87
N HIS A 277 5.95 7.78 -11.96
CA HIS A 277 7.05 8.72 -12.13
C HIS A 277 6.87 9.72 -13.30
N MET A 278 5.62 10.00 -13.67
CA MET A 278 5.29 10.91 -14.77
C MET A 278 4.52 12.14 -14.27
N PRO A 279 4.67 13.32 -14.94
CA PRO A 279 3.87 14.51 -14.60
C PRO A 279 2.36 14.31 -14.74
N SER A 280 1.95 13.24 -15.38
CA SER A 280 0.54 12.86 -15.55
C SER A 280 -0.02 12.03 -14.40
N ASP A 281 0.76 11.73 -13.34
CA ASP A 281 0.25 11.16 -12.10
C ASP A 281 -0.47 12.24 -11.28
N THR A 282 -1.75 12.42 -11.56
CA THR A 282 -2.57 13.53 -11.07
C THR A 282 -3.79 13.05 -10.27
N PRO A 283 -4.30 13.87 -9.32
CA PRO A 283 -5.41 13.51 -8.45
C PRO A 283 -6.72 13.12 -9.15
N ASP A 284 -6.97 13.65 -10.36
CA ASP A 284 -8.17 13.36 -11.14
C ASP A 284 -8.19 11.95 -11.76
N ARG A 285 -7.04 11.28 -11.82
CA ARG A 285 -6.89 9.91 -12.32
C ARG A 285 -7.13 8.84 -11.26
N LEU A 286 -7.22 9.22 -9.99
CA LEU A 286 -7.40 8.27 -8.89
C LEU A 286 -8.85 7.82 -8.73
N ASN A 287 -9.04 6.57 -8.35
CA ASN A 287 -10.34 5.99 -8.01
C ASN A 287 -10.61 6.08 -6.50
N TYR A 288 -11.13 7.21 -6.04
CA TYR A 288 -11.41 7.44 -4.61
C TYR A 288 -12.42 6.47 -3.99
N LYS A 289 -13.28 5.82 -4.79
CA LYS A 289 -14.18 4.77 -4.29
C LYS A 289 -13.42 3.47 -4.03
N LYS A 290 -12.47 3.13 -4.91
CA LYS A 290 -11.54 2.02 -4.69
C LYS A 290 -10.66 2.29 -3.48
N MET A 291 -10.09 3.49 -3.37
CA MET A 291 -9.31 3.91 -2.20
C MET A 291 -10.11 3.79 -0.89
N ALA A 292 -11.39 4.16 -0.89
CA ALA A 292 -12.26 3.97 0.28
C ALA A 292 -12.47 2.48 0.61
N ALA A 293 -12.60 1.61 -0.39
CA ALA A 293 -12.67 0.17 -0.17
C ALA A 293 -11.34 -0.39 0.36
N ILE A 294 -10.20 0.10 -0.14
CA ILE A 294 -8.87 -0.26 0.38
C ILE A 294 -8.72 0.21 1.82
N THR A 295 -9.15 1.43 2.17
CA THR A 295 -9.13 1.91 3.56
C THR A 295 -9.92 0.99 4.50
N HIS A 296 -11.13 0.59 4.13
CA HIS A 296 -11.92 -0.36 4.94
C HIS A 296 -11.24 -1.73 5.05
N TYR A 297 -10.61 -2.20 3.97
CA TYR A 297 -9.85 -3.44 4.01
C TYR A 297 -8.63 -3.32 4.92
N THR A 298 -7.90 -2.23 4.85
CA THR A 298 -6.76 -1.90 5.74
C THR A 298 -7.19 -1.90 7.21
N CYS A 299 -8.34 -1.28 7.55
CA CYS A 299 -8.87 -1.33 8.92
C CYS A 299 -9.17 -2.77 9.38
N ASN A 300 -9.71 -3.61 8.50
CA ASN A 300 -9.95 -5.01 8.83
C ASN A 300 -8.64 -5.79 9.04
N LEU A 301 -7.63 -5.55 8.20
CA LEU A 301 -6.31 -6.15 8.37
C LEU A 301 -5.67 -5.73 9.69
N LEU A 302 -5.69 -4.43 10.02
CA LEU A 302 -5.17 -3.93 11.30
C LEU A 302 -5.89 -4.56 12.50
N ALA A 303 -7.21 -4.69 12.45
CA ALA A 303 -7.97 -5.36 13.52
C ALA A 303 -7.62 -6.86 13.63
N GLY A 304 -7.39 -7.54 12.50
CA GLY A 304 -6.91 -8.92 12.49
C GLY A 304 -5.51 -9.06 13.07
N MET A 305 -4.61 -8.15 12.71
CA MET A 305 -3.23 -8.12 13.22
C MET A 305 -3.18 -7.79 14.72
N ASP A 306 -4.10 -6.93 15.19
CA ASP A 306 -4.25 -6.60 16.62
C ASP A 306 -4.67 -7.81 17.45
N ALA A 307 -5.57 -8.64 16.91
CA ALA A 307 -6.15 -9.79 17.58
C ALA A 307 -5.27 -11.06 17.60
N LYS A 308 -4.27 -11.15 16.72
CA LYS A 308 -3.41 -12.33 16.61
C LYS A 308 -2.01 -12.07 17.18
N GLU A 309 -1.50 -13.01 17.95
CA GLU A 309 -0.09 -13.00 18.33
C GLU A 309 0.77 -13.44 17.14
N MET A 310 1.77 -12.62 16.85
CA MET A 310 2.73 -12.86 15.78
C MET A 310 4.15 -12.67 16.32
N THR A 311 5.04 -13.56 15.94
CA THR A 311 6.45 -13.47 16.29
C THR A 311 7.26 -13.08 15.05
N ARG A 312 8.42 -12.46 15.26
CA ARG A 312 9.37 -12.22 14.17
C ARG A 312 9.74 -13.55 13.53
N GLY A 313 9.74 -13.55 12.21
CA GLY A 313 10.10 -14.70 11.40
C GLY A 313 11.59 -14.74 11.07
N ASP A 314 12.02 -15.89 10.55
CA ASP A 314 13.30 -16.01 9.87
C ASP A 314 13.12 -15.47 8.44
N VAL A 315 13.97 -14.56 8.04
CA VAL A 315 13.92 -13.90 6.71
C VAL A 315 14.11 -14.90 5.55
N GLU A 316 14.77 -16.01 5.83
CA GLU A 316 15.04 -17.09 4.86
C GLU A 316 13.91 -18.15 4.82
N GLN A 317 12.96 -18.11 5.78
CA GLN A 317 11.90 -19.09 5.89
C GLN A 317 10.53 -18.44 5.65
N TYR A 318 9.95 -18.75 4.50
CA TYR A 318 8.60 -18.30 4.14
C TYR A 318 7.57 -19.36 4.52
N HIS A 319 6.42 -18.88 5.02
CA HIS A 319 5.25 -19.72 5.15
C HIS A 319 4.63 -19.96 3.76
N ASP A 320 4.18 -21.18 3.50
CA ASP A 320 3.55 -21.51 2.22
C ASP A 320 2.18 -20.85 2.08
N THR A 321 2.02 -20.04 1.05
CA THR A 321 0.80 -19.28 0.72
C THR A 321 0.10 -19.79 -0.53
N LEU A 322 0.55 -20.90 -1.14
CA LEU A 322 0.08 -21.38 -2.44
C LEU A 322 -1.43 -21.60 -2.48
N GLU A 323 -2.00 -22.21 -1.45
CA GLU A 323 -3.43 -22.46 -1.38
C GLU A 323 -4.23 -21.16 -1.32
N LEU A 324 -3.78 -20.20 -0.51
CA LEU A 324 -4.39 -18.87 -0.41
C LEU A 324 -4.34 -18.14 -1.76
N GLU A 325 -3.16 -18.06 -2.38
CA GLU A 325 -2.95 -17.40 -3.66
C GLU A 325 -3.83 -18.02 -4.75
N ALA A 326 -3.82 -19.35 -4.90
CA ALA A 326 -4.59 -20.06 -5.91
C ALA A 326 -6.11 -19.87 -5.71
N SER A 327 -6.59 -19.93 -4.46
CA SER A 327 -8.01 -19.75 -4.16
C SER A 327 -8.47 -18.31 -4.45
N GLN A 328 -7.68 -17.30 -4.08
CA GLN A 328 -8.01 -15.91 -4.35
C GLN A 328 -7.88 -15.57 -5.84
N LEU A 329 -6.88 -16.08 -6.54
CA LEU A 329 -6.76 -15.95 -7.99
C LEU A 329 -8.00 -16.50 -8.72
N LYS A 330 -8.49 -17.67 -8.29
CA LYS A 330 -9.71 -18.25 -8.85
C LYS A 330 -10.93 -17.35 -8.62
N LYS A 331 -11.05 -16.73 -7.44
CA LYS A 331 -12.13 -15.77 -7.14
C LYS A 331 -12.00 -14.48 -7.98
N VAL A 332 -10.78 -13.94 -8.10
CA VAL A 332 -10.49 -12.73 -8.89
C VAL A 332 -10.85 -12.93 -10.36
N LEU A 333 -10.38 -14.01 -10.96
CA LEU A 333 -10.60 -14.30 -12.37
C LEU A 333 -11.99 -14.89 -12.66
N GLY A 334 -12.63 -15.52 -11.69
CA GLY A 334 -13.99 -16.07 -11.84
C GLY A 334 -14.11 -16.99 -13.06
N PRO A 335 -15.12 -16.78 -13.94
CA PRO A 335 -15.38 -17.65 -15.09
C PRO A 335 -14.22 -17.75 -16.10
N VAL A 336 -13.33 -16.75 -16.15
CA VAL A 336 -12.23 -16.74 -17.12
C VAL A 336 -10.95 -17.40 -16.58
N HIS A 337 -10.94 -17.86 -15.33
CA HIS A 337 -9.78 -18.45 -14.66
C HIS A 337 -9.08 -19.53 -15.51
N ASN A 338 -9.82 -20.55 -15.91
CA ASN A 338 -9.24 -21.67 -16.70
C ASN A 338 -8.79 -21.23 -18.09
N ILE A 339 -9.42 -20.22 -18.67
CA ILE A 339 -9.03 -19.66 -19.97
C ILE A 339 -7.72 -18.89 -19.82
N ALA A 340 -7.58 -18.10 -18.77
CA ALA A 340 -6.35 -17.33 -18.48
C ALA A 340 -5.16 -18.28 -18.26
N LEU A 341 -5.30 -19.29 -17.40
CA LEU A 341 -4.26 -20.28 -17.16
C LEU A 341 -3.82 -20.99 -18.46
N LYS A 342 -4.80 -21.47 -19.24
CA LYS A 342 -4.51 -22.17 -20.49
C LYS A 342 -3.75 -21.29 -21.48
N LYS A 343 -4.05 -19.99 -21.57
CA LYS A 343 -3.33 -19.04 -22.42
C LYS A 343 -1.88 -18.84 -21.98
N MET A 344 -1.60 -18.98 -20.69
CA MET A 344 -0.26 -18.91 -20.12
C MET A 344 0.47 -20.27 -20.12
N GLY A 345 -0.12 -21.31 -20.74
CA GLY A 345 0.45 -22.66 -20.81
C GLY A 345 0.32 -23.45 -19.50
N ILE A 346 -0.54 -23.00 -18.56
CA ILE A 346 -0.74 -23.61 -17.25
C ILE A 346 -2.06 -24.41 -17.30
N SER A 347 -2.01 -25.70 -16.98
CA SER A 347 -3.20 -26.56 -16.95
C SER A 347 -4.04 -26.36 -15.69
N ALA A 348 -3.37 -26.25 -14.55
CA ALA A 348 -3.92 -25.93 -13.22
C ALA A 348 -2.79 -25.43 -12.33
N ILE A 349 -3.11 -24.67 -11.28
CA ILE A 349 -2.13 -24.30 -10.25
C ILE A 349 -2.15 -25.39 -9.19
N THR A 350 -1.11 -26.20 -9.17
CA THR A 350 -0.97 -27.36 -8.26
C THR A 350 0.31 -27.31 -7.43
N CYS A 351 1.25 -26.48 -7.83
CA CYS A 351 2.52 -26.30 -7.14
C CYS A 351 3.02 -24.85 -7.26
N ARG A 352 4.08 -24.53 -6.53
CA ARG A 352 4.68 -23.19 -6.53
C ARG A 352 5.18 -22.77 -7.92
N ASP A 353 5.69 -23.70 -8.70
CA ASP A 353 6.20 -23.41 -10.06
C ASP A 353 5.08 -22.95 -11.00
N ASP A 354 3.88 -23.56 -10.92
CA ASP A 354 2.71 -23.13 -11.69
C ASP A 354 2.32 -21.68 -11.34
N MET A 355 2.31 -21.33 -10.03
CA MET A 355 1.99 -19.98 -9.57
C MET A 355 3.09 -19.00 -9.98
N THR A 356 4.35 -19.37 -9.89
CA THR A 356 5.49 -18.55 -10.34
C THR A 356 5.43 -18.29 -11.84
N GLN A 357 5.08 -19.29 -12.65
CA GLN A 357 4.88 -19.11 -14.09
C GLN A 357 3.73 -18.12 -14.36
N PHE A 358 2.64 -18.22 -13.61
CA PHE A 358 1.52 -17.29 -13.72
C PHE A 358 1.94 -15.86 -13.37
N ALA A 359 2.60 -15.65 -12.21
CA ALA A 359 3.09 -14.36 -11.76
C ALA A 359 4.07 -13.72 -12.79
N ASN A 360 5.04 -14.49 -13.26
CA ASN A 360 5.98 -14.03 -14.27
C ASN A 360 5.29 -13.64 -15.59
N SER A 361 4.22 -14.34 -15.96
CA SER A 361 3.43 -13.98 -17.13
C SER A 361 2.69 -12.64 -16.97
N LEU A 362 2.22 -12.32 -15.76
CA LEU A 362 1.63 -11.02 -15.44
C LEU A 362 2.70 -9.92 -15.45
N MET A 363 3.83 -10.14 -14.79
CA MET A 363 4.94 -9.19 -14.74
C MET A 363 5.46 -8.84 -16.16
N ASN A 364 5.60 -9.84 -17.03
CA ASN A 364 5.97 -9.65 -18.43
C ASN A 364 4.88 -8.90 -19.22
N ALA A 365 3.65 -8.92 -18.76
CA ALA A 365 2.53 -8.17 -19.31
C ALA A 365 2.40 -6.74 -18.72
N GLY A 366 3.34 -6.31 -17.87
CA GLY A 366 3.41 -4.96 -17.33
C GLY A 366 2.52 -4.71 -16.08
N LEU A 367 2.12 -5.77 -15.38
CA LEU A 367 1.43 -5.68 -14.08
C LEU A 367 2.39 -5.87 -12.92
#